data_5a1b179ce160c6bfb20374bccdf7c24b
#
_entry.id   5a1b179ce160c6bfb20374bccdf7c24b
#
_cell.length_a   1.000
_cell.length_b   1.000
_cell.length_c   1.000
_cell.angle_alpha   90.00
_cell.angle_beta   90.00
_cell.angle_gamma   90.00
#
_symmetry.space_group_name_H-M   'P 1'
#
loop_
_entity.id
_entity.type
_entity.pdbx_description
1 polymer ?
#
loop_
_entity_poly.entity_id
_entity_poly.type
_entity_poly.pdbx_seq_one_letter_code
_entity_poly.pdbx_strand_id
1 'polypeptide(L)'
;MTPSPPFRIVPWDTDFLDALKNGVMKATRGQPGNAVVVFMHDRPRRYLRERFRYAPDVPKPCLIPRMFTERELMAAFRQEQHQKLRREAGKLDQIALLSRCVRELAEPDTELCMQLAKTDDAGFFPWGVRLAELLEECFTQGLTPEDMLYTEGEVAPFGAALLGSLGKIFRRYRDALIESDLTTPGFDAFVVASALEEGTDGDDLPPLPDFLAGRAILLAGFGMLTGTENTLFRYLWRHGAQVFLHVDPALAENGQGHWACTEQSNWIADWKADTVLACPSPGKKPKIHYFAGYDLHSQLDALRGDLIELERKDRLAAALKARSTTQQLSLLPSSENGTASTLPETSASGNADNKDSITSKVLGGRGKGARGKGEGSPSPEGVPLPSPTYQNAICTTGRCPCPRGS
;
A
#
# COMPACT_ATOMS: atom_id res chain seq x y z
N MET A 1 18.89 -10.10 -26.39
CA MET A 1 17.86 -9.91 -25.35
C MET A 1 18.54 -9.85 -23.99
N THR A 2 18.45 -8.76 -23.28
CA THR A 2 18.86 -8.69 -21.87
C THR A 2 17.90 -9.56 -21.04
N PRO A 3 18.39 -10.40 -20.11
CA PRO A 3 17.52 -11.23 -19.29
C PRO A 3 16.56 -10.35 -18.49
N SER A 4 15.31 -10.77 -18.40
CA SER A 4 14.29 -10.08 -17.62
C SER A 4 14.71 -9.90 -16.16
N PRO A 5 14.46 -8.76 -15.52
CA PRO A 5 14.82 -8.56 -14.14
C PRO A 5 14.07 -9.55 -13.23
N PRO A 6 14.71 -10.09 -12.17
CA PRO A 6 14.14 -11.15 -11.38
C PRO A 6 13.02 -10.65 -10.46
N PHE A 7 11.98 -11.45 -10.33
CA PHE A 7 11.08 -11.43 -9.18
C PHE A 7 11.77 -12.10 -7.99
N ARG A 8 11.83 -11.42 -6.86
CA ARG A 8 12.42 -11.92 -5.63
C ARG A 8 11.32 -12.23 -4.61
N ILE A 9 11.17 -13.50 -4.33
CA ILE A 9 10.23 -13.97 -3.32
C ILE A 9 10.93 -13.93 -1.96
N VAL A 10 10.43 -13.15 -1.05
CA VAL A 10 10.87 -13.11 0.35
C VAL A 10 9.89 -13.93 1.16
N PRO A 11 10.32 -15.07 1.75
CA PRO A 11 9.46 -15.94 2.54
C PRO A 11 8.85 -15.22 3.74
N TRP A 12 7.66 -15.65 4.17
CA TRP A 12 6.92 -15.04 5.29
C TRP A 12 7.65 -15.08 6.63
N ASP A 13 8.62 -15.99 6.80
CA ASP A 13 9.46 -16.12 7.99
C ASP A 13 10.75 -15.29 7.95
N THR A 14 10.94 -14.54 6.86
CA THR A 14 12.11 -13.68 6.63
C THR A 14 11.72 -12.22 6.84
N ASP A 15 12.59 -11.43 7.48
CA ASP A 15 12.38 -9.98 7.59
C ASP A 15 12.45 -9.33 6.20
N PHE A 16 11.30 -8.89 5.72
CA PHE A 16 11.14 -8.31 4.39
C PHE A 16 12.00 -7.05 4.18
N LEU A 17 12.07 -6.20 5.20
CA LEU A 17 12.82 -4.94 5.10
C LEU A 17 14.33 -5.16 5.12
N ASP A 18 14.81 -6.19 5.83
CA ASP A 18 16.22 -6.57 5.77
C ASP A 18 16.58 -7.20 4.42
N ALA A 19 15.70 -8.04 3.86
CA ALA A 19 15.87 -8.58 2.51
C ALA A 19 15.91 -7.45 1.46
N LEU A 20 15.00 -6.47 1.57
CA LEU A 20 14.93 -5.32 0.69
C LEU A 20 16.15 -4.40 0.83
N LYS A 21 16.61 -4.10 2.07
CA LYS A 21 17.85 -3.36 2.34
C LYS A 21 19.06 -4.04 1.64
N ASN A 22 19.18 -5.34 1.82
CA ASN A 22 20.25 -6.12 1.19
C ASN A 22 20.14 -6.08 -0.35
N GLY A 23 18.91 -6.14 -0.89
CA GLY A 23 18.64 -5.96 -2.30
C GLY A 23 19.12 -4.61 -2.83
N VAL A 24 18.80 -3.53 -2.13
CA VAL A 24 19.27 -2.17 -2.46
C VAL A 24 20.79 -2.11 -2.44
N MET A 25 21.44 -2.59 -1.38
CA MET A 25 22.90 -2.58 -1.26
C MET A 25 23.57 -3.35 -2.40
N LYS A 26 23.01 -4.51 -2.78
CA LYS A 26 23.51 -5.31 -3.89
C LYS A 26 23.32 -4.60 -5.23
N ALA A 27 22.14 -4.07 -5.51
CA ALA A 27 21.82 -3.41 -6.77
C ALA A 27 22.65 -2.14 -7.00
N THR A 28 23.01 -1.44 -5.92
CA THR A 28 23.77 -0.18 -5.98
C THR A 28 25.27 -0.33 -5.67
N ARG A 29 25.75 -1.56 -5.52
CA ARG A 29 27.15 -1.84 -5.13
C ARG A 29 27.58 -1.08 -3.88
N GLY A 30 26.70 -1.04 -2.88
CA GLY A 30 26.97 -0.36 -1.60
C GLY A 30 26.70 1.14 -1.56
N GLN A 31 26.10 1.72 -2.59
CA GLN A 31 25.74 3.14 -2.65
C GLN A 31 24.21 3.33 -2.66
N PRO A 32 23.51 3.20 -1.52
CA PRO A 32 22.07 3.15 -1.49
C PRO A 32 21.37 4.41 -2.02
N GLY A 33 22.05 5.57 -2.01
CA GLY A 33 21.53 6.81 -2.61
C GLY A 33 21.26 6.73 -4.12
N ASN A 34 21.85 5.73 -4.81
CA ASN A 34 21.63 5.49 -6.23
C ASN A 34 20.44 4.56 -6.50
N ALA A 35 19.61 4.27 -5.49
CA ALA A 35 18.40 3.50 -5.65
C ALA A 35 17.16 4.35 -5.50
N VAL A 36 16.08 3.85 -6.12
CA VAL A 36 14.69 4.25 -5.90
C VAL A 36 13.93 3.03 -5.41
N VAL A 37 13.19 3.17 -4.31
CA VAL A 37 12.32 2.11 -3.78
C VAL A 37 10.89 2.59 -3.80
N VAL A 38 10.01 1.80 -4.38
CA VAL A 38 8.58 2.10 -4.49
C VAL A 38 7.78 1.18 -3.58
N PHE A 39 6.91 1.75 -2.77
CA PHE A 39 5.99 1.06 -1.87
C PHE A 39 4.54 1.42 -2.18
N MET A 40 3.60 0.55 -1.83
CA MET A 40 2.18 0.90 -1.88
C MET A 40 1.78 1.91 -0.79
N HIS A 41 2.49 1.91 0.35
CA HIS A 41 2.13 2.71 1.52
C HIS A 41 3.35 3.33 2.20
N ASP A 42 3.10 4.35 2.99
CA ASP A 42 4.12 5.13 3.71
C ASP A 42 4.80 4.36 4.87
N ARG A 43 4.08 3.43 5.47
CA ARG A 43 4.55 2.73 6.68
C ARG A 43 5.86 1.96 6.48
N PRO A 44 6.03 1.10 5.45
CA PRO A 44 7.29 0.39 5.21
C PRO A 44 8.46 1.35 4.93
N ARG A 45 8.20 2.49 4.27
CA ARG A 45 9.20 3.52 3.99
C ARG A 45 9.87 4.04 5.26
N ARG A 46 9.09 4.28 6.34
CA ARG A 46 9.62 4.74 7.62
C ARG A 46 10.56 3.71 8.25
N TYR A 47 10.14 2.45 8.29
CA TYR A 47 10.95 1.38 8.87
C TYR A 47 12.20 1.05 8.03
N LEU A 48 12.11 1.08 6.70
CA LEU A 48 13.28 0.88 5.86
C LEU A 48 14.33 1.98 6.10
N ARG A 49 13.90 3.22 6.30
CA ARG A 49 14.77 4.35 6.65
C ARG A 49 15.52 4.10 7.96
N GLU A 50 14.86 3.55 8.96
CA GLU A 50 15.46 3.15 10.22
C GLU A 50 16.46 1.99 10.05
N ARG A 51 16.13 1.00 9.21
CA ARG A 51 17.07 -0.08 8.88
C ARG A 51 18.37 0.46 8.30
N PHE A 52 18.33 1.38 7.37
CA PHE A 52 19.55 2.02 6.84
C PHE A 52 20.29 2.83 7.90
N ARG A 53 19.57 3.51 8.80
CA ARG A 53 20.15 4.34 9.86
C ARG A 53 20.94 3.52 10.87
N TYR A 54 20.43 2.37 11.27
CA TYR A 54 20.99 1.58 12.38
C TYR A 54 21.78 0.35 11.95
N ALA A 55 21.74 -0.01 10.66
CA ALA A 55 22.48 -1.17 10.17
C ALA A 55 24.00 -0.98 10.29
N PRO A 56 24.71 -1.93 10.91
CA PRO A 56 26.17 -1.87 11.05
C PRO A 56 26.91 -2.14 9.72
N ASP A 57 26.26 -2.84 8.82
CA ASP A 57 26.78 -3.23 7.50
C ASP A 57 26.63 -2.15 6.43
N VAL A 58 25.99 -1.02 6.76
CA VAL A 58 25.84 0.12 5.86
C VAL A 58 26.93 1.16 6.15
N PRO A 59 27.77 1.52 5.16
CA PRO A 59 28.79 2.55 5.31
C PRO A 59 28.18 3.89 5.75
N LYS A 60 28.85 4.60 6.64
CA LYS A 60 28.41 5.93 7.11
C LYS A 60 29.55 6.96 6.96
N PRO A 61 29.23 8.16 6.50
CA PRO A 61 27.91 8.67 6.09
C PRO A 61 27.45 8.07 4.76
N CYS A 62 26.12 7.85 4.61
CA CYS A 62 25.54 7.42 3.33
C CYS A 62 24.25 8.19 3.03
N LEU A 63 23.98 8.36 1.74
CA LEU A 63 22.67 8.80 1.28
C LEU A 63 21.75 7.59 1.26
N ILE A 64 20.56 7.71 1.87
CA ILE A 64 19.53 6.67 1.80
C ILE A 64 18.87 6.67 0.43
N PRO A 65 18.22 5.56 0.00
CA PRO A 65 17.46 5.51 -1.25
C PRO A 65 16.37 6.58 -1.29
N ARG A 66 16.07 7.08 -2.49
CA ARG A 66 14.81 7.81 -2.69
C ARG A 66 13.67 6.82 -2.54
N MET A 67 12.65 7.18 -1.80
CA MET A 67 11.52 6.29 -1.51
C MET A 67 10.23 7.00 -1.88
N PHE A 68 9.44 6.35 -2.72
CA PHE A 68 8.14 6.81 -3.16
C PHE A 68 7.06 5.87 -2.66
N THR A 69 5.90 6.40 -2.35
CA THR A 69 4.67 5.63 -2.44
C THR A 69 4.23 5.54 -3.89
N GLU A 70 3.39 4.59 -4.23
CA GLU A 70 2.81 4.47 -5.57
C GLU A 70 2.20 5.80 -6.04
N ARG A 71 1.37 6.43 -5.19
CA ARG A 71 0.73 7.72 -5.47
C ARG A 71 1.74 8.85 -5.74
N GLU A 72 2.79 8.95 -4.94
CA GLU A 72 3.86 9.94 -5.14
C GLU A 72 4.60 9.70 -6.46
N LEU A 73 4.83 8.43 -6.81
CA LEU A 73 5.46 8.05 -8.06
C LEU A 73 4.58 8.41 -9.26
N MET A 74 3.28 8.07 -9.21
CA MET A 74 2.31 8.42 -10.23
C MET A 74 2.24 9.95 -10.45
N ALA A 75 2.20 10.72 -9.35
CA ALA A 75 2.23 12.18 -9.42
C ALA A 75 3.54 12.71 -10.04
N ALA A 76 4.69 12.09 -9.74
CA ALA A 76 5.97 12.48 -10.34
C ALA A 76 6.00 12.19 -11.85
N PHE A 77 5.47 11.06 -12.30
CA PHE A 77 5.30 10.76 -13.73
C PHE A 77 4.40 11.79 -14.40
N ARG A 78 3.27 12.10 -13.77
CA ARG A 78 2.33 13.10 -14.28
C ARG A 78 2.97 14.47 -14.43
N GLN A 79 3.76 14.88 -13.44
CA GLN A 79 4.46 16.18 -13.47
C GLN A 79 5.49 16.25 -14.60
N GLU A 80 6.18 15.17 -14.91
CA GLU A 80 7.19 15.15 -15.98
C GLU A 80 6.56 15.07 -17.38
N GLN A 81 5.46 14.34 -17.54
CA GLN A 81 4.74 14.24 -18.80
C GLN A 81 4.01 15.54 -19.18
N HIS A 82 3.54 16.30 -18.21
CA HIS A 82 2.74 17.48 -18.43
C HIS A 82 3.36 18.72 -17.77
N GLN A 83 3.81 19.63 -18.61
CA GLN A 83 4.34 20.93 -18.17
C GLN A 83 3.28 21.79 -17.44
N LYS A 84 1.98 21.47 -17.59
CA LYS A 84 0.88 22.20 -16.97
C LYS A 84 0.23 21.41 -15.85
N LEU A 85 0.35 21.91 -14.62
CA LEU A 85 -0.38 21.39 -13.47
C LEU A 85 -1.86 21.74 -13.60
N ARG A 86 -2.73 20.73 -13.53
CA ARG A 86 -4.18 20.90 -13.46
C ARG A 86 -4.62 20.99 -12.01
N ARG A 87 -5.69 21.72 -11.74
CA ARG A 87 -6.29 21.79 -10.41
C ARG A 87 -7.02 20.48 -10.09
N GLU A 88 -6.78 19.90 -8.93
CA GLU A 88 -7.53 18.75 -8.48
C GLU A 88 -9.00 19.15 -8.21
N ALA A 89 -9.92 18.41 -8.81
CA ALA A 89 -11.36 18.58 -8.65
C ALA A 89 -11.79 18.04 -7.30
N GLY A 90 -12.34 18.90 -6.45
CA GLY A 90 -12.99 18.47 -5.22
C GLY A 90 -14.29 17.69 -5.51
N LYS A 91 -14.84 17.01 -4.50
CA LYS A 91 -16.09 16.24 -4.64
C LYS A 91 -17.23 17.07 -5.24
N LEU A 92 -17.39 18.32 -4.82
CA LEU A 92 -18.43 19.21 -5.34
C LEU A 92 -18.17 19.62 -6.80
N ASP A 93 -16.92 19.84 -7.18
CA ASP A 93 -16.55 20.12 -8.58
C ASP A 93 -16.93 18.92 -9.47
N GLN A 94 -16.59 17.72 -9.04
CA GLN A 94 -16.92 16.48 -9.76
C GLN A 94 -18.42 16.30 -9.94
N ILE A 95 -19.23 16.49 -8.87
CA ILE A 95 -20.68 16.38 -8.91
C ILE A 95 -21.29 17.43 -9.84
N ALA A 96 -20.81 18.67 -9.77
CA ALA A 96 -21.28 19.75 -10.65
C ALA A 96 -20.97 19.47 -12.14
N LEU A 97 -19.76 18.96 -12.44
CA LEU A 97 -19.40 18.53 -13.78
C LEU A 97 -20.29 17.38 -14.27
N LEU A 98 -20.51 16.37 -13.43
CA LEU A 98 -21.36 15.23 -13.77
C LEU A 98 -22.81 15.65 -14.00
N SER A 99 -23.35 16.56 -13.16
CA SER A 99 -24.70 17.10 -13.37
C SER A 99 -24.83 17.77 -14.74
N ARG A 100 -23.84 18.57 -15.13
CA ARG A 100 -23.78 19.18 -16.46
C ARG A 100 -23.72 18.13 -17.57
N CYS A 101 -22.80 17.17 -17.48
CA CYS A 101 -22.63 16.10 -18.45
C CYS A 101 -23.92 15.29 -18.67
N VAL A 102 -24.58 14.91 -17.57
CA VAL A 102 -25.85 14.16 -17.61
C VAL A 102 -26.96 14.96 -18.29
N ARG A 103 -27.07 16.26 -18.02
CA ARG A 103 -28.07 17.12 -18.67
C ARG A 103 -27.79 17.34 -20.16
N GLU A 104 -26.52 17.46 -20.54
CA GLU A 104 -26.10 17.57 -21.95
C GLU A 104 -26.39 16.28 -22.74
N LEU A 105 -26.30 15.12 -22.09
CA LEU A 105 -26.54 13.80 -22.68
C LEU A 105 -27.99 13.30 -22.56
N ALA A 106 -28.93 14.11 -22.09
CA ALA A 106 -30.34 13.73 -21.89
C ALA A 106 -31.09 13.60 -23.24
N GLU A 107 -30.78 12.56 -24.00
CA GLU A 107 -31.38 12.22 -25.28
C GLU A 107 -32.24 10.93 -25.17
N PRO A 108 -33.14 10.65 -26.12
CA PRO A 108 -34.04 9.49 -26.07
C PRO A 108 -33.35 8.13 -25.98
N ASP A 109 -32.11 8.01 -26.47
CA ASP A 109 -31.31 6.80 -26.43
C ASP A 109 -30.46 6.66 -25.15
N THR A 110 -30.56 7.62 -24.19
CA THR A 110 -29.86 7.63 -22.93
C THR A 110 -30.83 7.71 -21.75
N GLU A 111 -31.55 6.61 -21.50
CA GLU A 111 -32.63 6.58 -20.50
C GLU A 111 -32.16 7.01 -19.11
N LEU A 112 -30.97 6.54 -18.68
CA LEU A 112 -30.39 6.95 -17.39
C LEU A 112 -30.18 8.46 -17.32
N CYS A 113 -29.62 9.07 -18.37
CA CYS A 113 -29.39 10.51 -18.42
C CYS A 113 -30.70 11.29 -18.42
N MET A 114 -31.71 10.84 -19.15
CA MET A 114 -33.04 11.46 -19.16
C MET A 114 -33.72 11.40 -17.79
N GLN A 115 -33.59 10.30 -17.06
CA GLN A 115 -34.16 10.17 -15.71
C GLN A 115 -33.43 11.08 -14.74
N LEU A 116 -32.10 11.09 -14.73
CA LEU A 116 -31.28 11.91 -13.83
C LEU A 116 -31.40 13.42 -14.14
N ALA A 117 -31.53 13.81 -15.40
CA ALA A 117 -31.68 15.21 -15.80
C ALA A 117 -33.01 15.86 -15.33
N LYS A 118 -34.02 15.04 -15.03
CA LYS A 118 -35.31 15.51 -14.49
C LYS A 118 -35.25 15.79 -12.99
N THR A 119 -34.21 15.35 -12.30
CA THR A 119 -34.02 15.60 -10.86
C THR A 119 -33.51 17.02 -10.63
N ASP A 120 -33.90 17.64 -9.52
CA ASP A 120 -33.27 18.87 -9.05
C ASP A 120 -31.85 18.59 -8.52
N ASP A 121 -31.13 19.63 -8.19
CA ASP A 121 -29.74 19.49 -7.72
C ASP A 121 -29.64 18.70 -6.42
N ALA A 122 -30.62 18.80 -5.53
CA ALA A 122 -30.67 18.03 -4.29
C ALA A 122 -30.89 16.54 -4.56
N GLY A 123 -31.82 16.22 -5.47
CA GLY A 123 -32.09 14.84 -5.90
C GLY A 123 -30.94 14.22 -6.72
N PHE A 124 -30.20 15.04 -7.47
CA PHE A 124 -29.03 14.57 -8.22
C PHE A 124 -27.82 14.28 -7.32
N PHE A 125 -27.67 15.00 -6.22
CA PHE A 125 -26.47 14.92 -5.38
C PHE A 125 -26.06 13.49 -4.98
N PRO A 126 -26.94 12.61 -4.46
CA PRO A 126 -26.58 11.23 -4.13
C PRO A 126 -26.10 10.42 -5.35
N TRP A 127 -26.68 10.66 -6.51
CA TRP A 127 -26.28 10.03 -7.77
C TRP A 127 -24.92 10.56 -8.24
N GLY A 128 -24.71 11.86 -8.15
CA GLY A 128 -23.45 12.50 -8.49
C GLY A 128 -22.27 11.96 -7.67
N VAL A 129 -22.48 11.73 -6.36
CA VAL A 129 -21.47 11.09 -5.50
C VAL A 129 -21.11 9.69 -6.00
N ARG A 130 -22.13 8.86 -6.28
CA ARG A 130 -21.91 7.47 -6.73
C ARG A 130 -21.30 7.40 -8.12
N LEU A 131 -21.72 8.26 -9.04
CA LEU A 131 -21.13 8.36 -10.38
C LEU A 131 -19.67 8.80 -10.30
N ALA A 132 -19.37 9.81 -9.48
CA ALA A 132 -17.98 10.26 -9.30
C ALA A 132 -17.08 9.14 -8.74
N GLU A 133 -17.56 8.38 -7.77
CA GLU A 133 -16.82 7.25 -7.19
C GLU A 133 -16.65 6.10 -8.21
N LEU A 134 -17.69 5.78 -8.97
CA LEU A 134 -17.62 4.75 -10.01
C LEU A 134 -16.64 5.14 -11.12
N LEU A 135 -16.70 6.37 -11.63
CA LEU A 135 -15.84 6.81 -12.71
C LEU A 135 -14.38 6.98 -12.26
N GLU A 136 -14.17 7.37 -11.00
CA GLU A 136 -12.82 7.38 -10.41
C GLU A 136 -12.23 5.97 -10.35
N GLU A 137 -13.05 4.97 -9.97
CA GLU A 137 -12.63 3.57 -10.00
C GLU A 137 -12.34 3.10 -11.44
N CYS A 138 -13.19 3.46 -12.40
CA CYS A 138 -12.94 3.14 -13.81
C CYS A 138 -11.61 3.70 -14.31
N PHE A 139 -11.31 4.96 -14.00
CA PHE A 139 -10.01 5.55 -14.31
C PHE A 139 -8.86 4.80 -13.65
N THR A 140 -8.99 4.49 -12.36
CA THR A 140 -7.98 3.77 -11.58
C THR A 140 -7.72 2.37 -12.13
N GLN A 141 -8.76 1.70 -12.64
CA GLN A 141 -8.63 0.40 -13.30
C GLN A 141 -8.13 0.50 -14.75
N GLY A 142 -7.90 1.69 -15.27
CA GLY A 142 -7.46 1.88 -16.66
C GLY A 142 -8.54 1.62 -17.70
N LEU A 143 -9.83 1.59 -17.28
CA LEU A 143 -10.92 1.36 -18.22
C LEU A 143 -11.16 2.57 -19.11
N THR A 144 -11.54 2.28 -20.36
CA THR A 144 -11.95 3.28 -21.33
C THR A 144 -13.47 3.35 -21.42
N PRO A 145 -14.06 4.42 -21.97
CA PRO A 145 -15.50 4.45 -22.24
C PRO A 145 -15.98 3.30 -23.13
N GLU A 146 -15.13 2.78 -23.99
CA GLU A 146 -15.39 1.68 -24.91
C GLU A 146 -15.55 0.35 -24.19
N ASP A 147 -14.85 0.14 -23.07
CA ASP A 147 -14.94 -1.07 -22.23
C ASP A 147 -16.31 -1.20 -21.54
N MET A 148 -17.07 -0.11 -21.47
CA MET A 148 -18.44 -0.12 -20.97
C MET A 148 -19.45 -0.69 -21.99
N LEU A 149 -19.03 -0.91 -23.23
CA LEU A 149 -19.87 -1.47 -24.28
C LEU A 149 -19.78 -2.99 -24.21
N TYR A 150 -20.91 -3.62 -23.91
CA TYR A 150 -21.03 -5.08 -23.93
C TYR A 150 -21.60 -5.54 -25.26
N THR A 151 -21.12 -6.70 -25.71
CA THR A 151 -21.64 -7.38 -26.89
C THR A 151 -23.08 -7.82 -26.62
N GLU A 152 -23.96 -7.68 -27.62
CA GLU A 152 -25.34 -8.17 -27.55
C GLU A 152 -25.35 -9.65 -27.18
N GLY A 153 -26.11 -10.01 -26.14
CA GLY A 153 -26.23 -11.38 -25.62
C GLY A 153 -25.44 -11.72 -24.39
N GLU A 154 -24.45 -10.91 -23.99
CA GLU A 154 -23.69 -11.13 -22.75
C GLU A 154 -24.40 -10.58 -21.51
N VAL A 155 -25.21 -9.53 -21.67
CA VAL A 155 -25.93 -8.85 -20.59
C VAL A 155 -27.40 -8.71 -20.94
N ALA A 156 -28.28 -8.73 -19.94
CA ALA A 156 -29.71 -8.44 -20.12
C ALA A 156 -29.89 -7.05 -20.79
N PRO A 157 -30.90 -6.86 -21.67
CA PRO A 157 -31.09 -5.62 -22.44
C PRO A 157 -31.11 -4.34 -21.58
N PHE A 158 -31.68 -4.40 -20.38
CA PHE A 158 -31.65 -3.29 -19.43
C PHE A 158 -30.22 -2.96 -18.97
N GLY A 159 -29.42 -3.99 -18.69
CA GLY A 159 -28.01 -3.84 -18.30
C GLY A 159 -27.17 -3.22 -19.43
N ALA A 160 -27.40 -3.67 -20.67
CA ALA A 160 -26.72 -3.13 -21.85
C ALA A 160 -27.03 -1.63 -22.05
N ALA A 161 -28.30 -1.23 -21.94
CA ALA A 161 -28.72 0.17 -22.04
C ALA A 161 -28.11 1.04 -20.93
N LEU A 162 -28.04 0.52 -19.68
CA LEU A 162 -27.42 1.20 -18.57
C LEU A 162 -25.91 1.42 -18.81
N LEU A 163 -25.20 0.37 -19.21
CA LEU A 163 -23.76 0.43 -19.49
C LEU A 163 -23.44 1.36 -20.66
N GLY A 164 -24.26 1.34 -21.71
CA GLY A 164 -24.15 2.28 -22.83
C GLY A 164 -24.31 3.75 -22.37
N SER A 165 -25.28 4.01 -21.48
CA SER A 165 -25.46 5.35 -20.89
C SER A 165 -24.26 5.74 -20.02
N LEU A 166 -23.73 4.82 -19.21
CA LEU A 166 -22.52 5.03 -18.39
C LEU A 166 -21.29 5.30 -19.25
N GLY A 167 -21.09 4.59 -20.35
CA GLY A 167 -19.98 4.81 -21.27
C GLY A 167 -20.04 6.22 -21.90
N LYS A 168 -21.24 6.72 -22.28
CA LYS A 168 -21.42 8.09 -22.77
C LYS A 168 -21.11 9.13 -21.67
N ILE A 169 -21.60 8.91 -20.43
CA ILE A 169 -21.30 9.78 -19.28
C ILE A 169 -19.79 9.79 -19.02
N PHE A 170 -19.14 8.63 -19.03
CA PHE A 170 -17.71 8.49 -18.78
C PHE A 170 -16.89 9.29 -19.82
N ARG A 171 -17.20 9.13 -21.10
CA ARG A 171 -16.53 9.89 -22.17
C ARG A 171 -16.72 11.39 -21.97
N ARG A 172 -17.97 11.84 -21.78
CA ARG A 172 -18.27 13.27 -21.61
C ARG A 172 -17.64 13.86 -20.35
N TYR A 173 -17.61 13.10 -19.25
CA TYR A 173 -16.97 13.52 -18.01
C TYR A 173 -15.45 13.66 -18.16
N ARG A 174 -14.79 12.71 -18.82
CA ARG A 174 -13.37 12.80 -19.16
C ARG A 174 -13.07 14.07 -19.97
N ASP A 175 -13.86 14.34 -20.98
CA ASP A 175 -13.70 15.52 -21.83
C ASP A 175 -13.97 16.81 -21.04
N ALA A 176 -14.96 16.81 -20.15
CA ALA A 176 -15.26 17.95 -19.27
C ALA A 176 -14.14 18.26 -18.27
N LEU A 177 -13.47 17.25 -17.74
CA LEU A 177 -12.26 17.45 -16.90
C LEU A 177 -11.16 18.15 -17.69
N ILE A 178 -10.92 17.72 -18.92
CA ILE A 178 -9.92 18.32 -19.82
C ILE A 178 -10.28 19.78 -20.15
N GLU A 179 -11.51 20.04 -20.57
CA GLU A 179 -12.03 21.37 -20.93
C GLU A 179 -11.97 22.37 -19.76
N SER A 180 -12.23 21.87 -18.55
CA SER A 180 -12.24 22.69 -17.34
C SER A 180 -10.87 22.85 -16.68
N ASP A 181 -9.80 22.26 -17.26
CA ASP A 181 -8.44 22.22 -16.70
C ASP A 181 -8.41 21.62 -15.28
N LEU A 182 -9.25 20.58 -15.09
CA LEU A 182 -9.38 19.85 -13.85
C LEU A 182 -8.81 18.42 -13.97
N THR A 183 -8.45 17.87 -12.85
CA THR A 183 -8.01 16.48 -12.75
C THR A 183 -8.55 15.80 -11.49
N THR A 184 -8.47 14.47 -11.46
CA THR A 184 -8.68 13.65 -10.26
C THR A 184 -7.51 12.68 -10.13
N PRO A 185 -7.25 12.11 -8.94
CA PRO A 185 -6.19 11.12 -8.77
C PRO A 185 -6.29 9.93 -9.73
N GLY A 186 -7.48 9.36 -9.92
CA GLY A 186 -7.69 8.27 -10.88
C GLY A 186 -7.50 8.71 -12.33
N PHE A 187 -7.97 9.90 -12.70
CA PHE A 187 -7.76 10.44 -14.04
C PHE A 187 -6.27 10.71 -14.33
N ASP A 188 -5.50 11.20 -13.35
CA ASP A 188 -4.06 11.35 -13.50
C ASP A 188 -3.36 10.01 -13.70
N ALA A 189 -3.75 9.00 -12.91
CA ALA A 189 -3.22 7.64 -13.07
C ALA A 189 -3.56 7.04 -14.44
N PHE A 190 -4.79 7.22 -14.90
CA PHE A 190 -5.24 6.80 -16.23
C PHE A 190 -4.41 7.44 -17.35
N VAL A 191 -4.20 8.75 -17.30
CA VAL A 191 -3.41 9.47 -18.32
C VAL A 191 -1.96 8.99 -18.34
N VAL A 192 -1.35 8.77 -17.17
CA VAL A 192 0.01 8.22 -17.08
C VAL A 192 0.05 6.82 -17.70
N ALA A 193 -0.87 5.93 -17.30
CA ALA A 193 -0.90 4.56 -17.79
C ALA A 193 -1.11 4.52 -19.32
N SER A 194 -2.07 5.27 -19.85
CA SER A 194 -2.33 5.35 -21.30
C SER A 194 -1.10 5.80 -22.09
N ALA A 195 -0.38 6.81 -21.60
CA ALA A 195 0.84 7.28 -22.26
C ALA A 195 1.98 6.25 -22.24
N LEU A 196 2.02 5.38 -21.21
CA LEU A 196 2.98 4.28 -21.14
C LEU A 196 2.60 3.10 -22.06
N GLU A 197 1.30 2.90 -22.33
CA GLU A 197 0.79 1.85 -23.23
C GLU A 197 0.93 2.23 -24.69
N GLU A 198 0.62 3.48 -25.07
CA GLU A 198 0.73 3.97 -26.46
C GLU A 198 2.14 3.80 -27.05
N GLY A 199 3.18 3.84 -26.18
CA GLY A 199 4.56 3.57 -26.60
C GLY A 199 4.93 2.09 -26.69
N THR A 200 3.99 1.16 -26.45
CA THR A 200 4.31 -0.26 -26.25
C THR A 200 4.07 -1.15 -27.47
N ASP A 201 3.56 -0.62 -28.58
CA ASP A 201 3.27 -1.38 -29.83
C ASP A 201 4.53 -1.80 -30.61
N GLY A 202 5.69 -1.76 -29.99
CA GLY A 202 6.97 -2.20 -30.53
C GLY A 202 7.97 -2.57 -29.43
N ASP A 203 9.18 -2.91 -29.85
CA ASP A 203 10.32 -3.13 -28.93
C ASP A 203 10.80 -1.83 -28.25
N ASP A 204 10.30 -0.67 -28.67
CA ASP A 204 10.70 0.65 -28.17
C ASP A 204 9.77 1.09 -27.02
N LEU A 205 10.21 0.81 -25.79
CA LEU A 205 9.59 1.35 -24.59
C LEU A 205 9.84 2.87 -24.48
N PRO A 206 8.85 3.66 -24.03
CA PRO A 206 9.11 5.05 -23.68
C PRO A 206 10.30 5.15 -22.71
N PRO A 207 11.18 6.15 -22.83
CA PRO A 207 12.35 6.26 -21.94
C PRO A 207 11.92 6.48 -20.50
N LEU A 208 12.77 6.05 -19.56
CA LEU A 208 12.56 6.35 -18.15
C LEU A 208 12.62 7.86 -17.91
N PRO A 209 11.74 8.39 -17.05
CA PRO A 209 11.82 9.76 -16.57
C PRO A 209 13.19 10.09 -15.97
N ASP A 210 13.64 11.36 -16.09
CA ASP A 210 14.96 11.81 -15.63
C ASP A 210 15.20 11.52 -14.14
N PHE A 211 14.16 11.64 -13.31
CA PHE A 211 14.28 11.37 -11.87
C PHE A 211 14.54 9.90 -11.53
N LEU A 212 14.31 8.97 -12.46
CA LEU A 212 14.57 7.53 -12.36
C LEU A 212 15.80 7.08 -13.17
N ALA A 213 16.18 7.84 -14.16
CA ALA A 213 17.27 7.49 -15.08
C ALA A 213 18.58 7.20 -14.33
N GLY A 214 19.25 6.11 -14.70
CA GLY A 214 20.53 5.70 -14.10
C GLY A 214 20.46 5.19 -12.67
N ARG A 215 19.28 4.99 -12.09
CA ARG A 215 19.07 4.48 -10.74
C ARG A 215 18.63 3.02 -10.73
N ALA A 216 19.02 2.30 -9.69
CA ALA A 216 18.44 0.98 -9.43
C ALA A 216 17.04 1.14 -8.88
N ILE A 217 16.03 0.58 -9.54
CA ILE A 217 14.62 0.68 -9.15
C ILE A 217 14.20 -0.63 -8.50
N LEU A 218 13.57 -0.55 -7.32
CA LEU A 218 13.04 -1.69 -6.58
C LEU A 218 11.55 -1.44 -6.29
N LEU A 219 10.71 -2.38 -6.71
CA LEU A 219 9.27 -2.40 -6.43
C LEU A 219 9.03 -3.34 -5.24
N ALA A 220 8.40 -2.87 -4.18
CA ALA A 220 8.46 -3.57 -2.90
C ALA A 220 7.09 -3.78 -2.24
N GLY A 221 6.73 -5.06 -2.02
CA GLY A 221 5.70 -5.46 -1.06
C GLY A 221 4.27 -5.10 -1.46
N PHE A 222 3.93 -5.18 -2.74
CA PHE A 222 2.56 -5.01 -3.20
C PHE A 222 1.78 -6.33 -3.17
N GLY A 223 0.52 -6.24 -2.79
CA GLY A 223 -0.37 -7.40 -2.66
C GLY A 223 -1.48 -7.43 -3.70
N MET A 224 -1.93 -6.26 -4.15
CA MET A 224 -2.90 -6.06 -5.22
C MET A 224 -2.48 -4.84 -6.01
N LEU A 225 -2.75 -4.84 -7.29
CA LEU A 225 -2.52 -3.71 -8.20
C LEU A 225 -3.82 -3.38 -8.92
N THR A 226 -4.11 -2.10 -9.04
CA THR A 226 -5.11 -1.61 -9.98
C THR A 226 -4.58 -1.71 -11.41
N GLY A 227 -5.44 -1.55 -12.41
CA GLY A 227 -5.00 -1.62 -13.80
C GLY A 227 -3.90 -0.62 -14.14
N THR A 228 -4.06 0.63 -13.71
CA THR A 228 -3.05 1.69 -13.95
C THR A 228 -1.73 1.44 -13.20
N GLU A 229 -1.79 0.95 -11.96
CA GLU A 229 -0.61 0.54 -11.20
C GLU A 229 0.12 -0.63 -11.86
N ASN A 230 -0.64 -1.62 -12.35
CA ASN A 230 -0.07 -2.75 -13.07
C ASN A 230 0.68 -2.30 -14.33
N THR A 231 0.10 -1.40 -15.12
CA THR A 231 0.75 -0.81 -16.28
C THR A 231 2.04 -0.09 -15.90
N LEU A 232 2.01 0.79 -14.90
CA LEU A 232 3.20 1.51 -14.43
C LEU A 232 4.28 0.57 -13.90
N PHE A 233 3.93 -0.41 -13.07
CA PHE A 233 4.92 -1.30 -12.46
C PHE A 233 5.51 -2.26 -13.49
N ARG A 234 4.70 -2.74 -14.44
CA ARG A 234 5.18 -3.55 -15.57
C ARG A 234 6.13 -2.75 -16.47
N TYR A 235 5.82 -1.48 -16.75
CA TYR A 235 6.72 -0.58 -17.47
C TYR A 235 8.07 -0.44 -16.76
N LEU A 236 8.08 -0.16 -15.45
CA LEU A 236 9.31 -0.06 -14.66
C LEU A 236 10.09 -1.37 -14.64
N TRP A 237 9.40 -2.50 -14.53
CA TRP A 237 10.01 -3.82 -14.57
C TRP A 237 10.67 -4.09 -15.92
N ARG A 238 10.04 -3.75 -17.03
CA ARG A 238 10.64 -3.84 -18.36
C ARG A 238 11.89 -2.96 -18.51
N HIS A 239 11.98 -1.87 -17.76
CA HIS A 239 13.18 -1.02 -17.65
C HIS A 239 14.21 -1.51 -16.61
N GLY A 240 14.08 -2.72 -16.11
CA GLY A 240 15.07 -3.33 -15.23
C GLY A 240 14.80 -3.21 -13.74
N ALA A 241 13.61 -2.74 -13.33
CA ALA A 241 13.25 -2.71 -11.92
C ALA A 241 13.15 -4.11 -11.32
N GLN A 242 13.72 -4.31 -10.13
CA GLN A 242 13.62 -5.56 -9.40
C GLN A 242 12.34 -5.57 -8.56
N VAL A 243 11.63 -6.69 -8.57
CA VAL A 243 10.38 -6.86 -7.81
C VAL A 243 10.66 -7.70 -6.55
N PHE A 244 10.21 -7.21 -5.39
CA PHE A 244 10.30 -7.90 -4.10
C PHE A 244 8.90 -8.17 -3.57
N LEU A 245 8.52 -9.45 -3.45
CA LEU A 245 7.24 -9.89 -2.94
C LEU A 245 7.42 -10.66 -1.63
N HIS A 246 6.60 -10.34 -0.61
CA HIS A 246 6.60 -11.04 0.67
C HIS A 246 5.48 -12.09 0.66
N VAL A 247 5.78 -13.27 0.15
CA VAL A 247 4.80 -14.31 -0.17
C VAL A 247 5.36 -15.72 0.07
N ASP A 248 4.55 -16.74 -0.23
CA ASP A 248 4.92 -18.13 -0.11
C ASP A 248 6.14 -18.48 -1.00
N PRO A 249 7.21 -19.04 -0.45
CA PRO A 249 8.38 -19.45 -1.23
C PRO A 249 8.08 -20.49 -2.30
N ALA A 250 7.05 -21.32 -2.13
CA ALA A 250 6.64 -22.31 -3.13
C ALA A 250 6.29 -21.69 -4.49
N LEU A 251 5.92 -20.39 -4.51
CA LEU A 251 5.70 -19.65 -5.74
C LEU A 251 6.95 -19.59 -6.65
N ALA A 252 8.15 -19.54 -6.06
CA ALA A 252 9.40 -19.57 -6.80
C ALA A 252 9.81 -20.97 -7.27
N GLU A 253 9.37 -22.02 -6.58
CA GLU A 253 9.78 -23.39 -6.86
C GLU A 253 8.95 -24.05 -7.98
N ASN A 254 7.64 -23.85 -7.95
CA ASN A 254 6.71 -24.55 -8.85
C ASN A 254 5.65 -23.64 -9.49
N GLY A 255 5.72 -22.32 -9.28
CA GLY A 255 4.73 -21.34 -9.76
C GLY A 255 3.37 -21.40 -9.05
N GLN A 256 3.23 -22.28 -8.05
CA GLN A 256 2.00 -22.48 -7.27
C GLN A 256 2.30 -22.22 -5.80
N GLY A 257 1.91 -21.06 -5.32
CA GLY A 257 1.96 -20.69 -3.91
C GLY A 257 0.64 -20.98 -3.18
N HIS A 258 0.58 -20.58 -1.93
CA HIS A 258 -0.65 -20.54 -1.17
C HIS A 258 -1.73 -19.72 -1.92
N TRP A 259 -3.01 -20.06 -1.76
CA TRP A 259 -4.13 -19.36 -2.42
C TRP A 259 -4.10 -17.83 -2.25
N ALA A 260 -3.56 -17.33 -1.13
CA ALA A 260 -3.38 -15.89 -0.90
C ALA A 260 -2.36 -15.22 -1.83
N CYS A 261 -1.61 -15.99 -2.62
CA CYS A 261 -0.60 -15.50 -3.57
C CYS A 261 -1.07 -15.59 -5.03
N THR A 262 -2.36 -15.81 -5.27
CA THR A 262 -2.92 -15.97 -6.63
C THR A 262 -2.62 -14.76 -7.50
N GLU A 263 -2.81 -13.54 -6.99
CA GLU A 263 -2.52 -12.30 -7.71
C GLU A 263 -1.05 -12.22 -8.13
N GLN A 264 -0.13 -12.54 -7.22
CA GLN A 264 1.30 -12.54 -7.49
C GLN A 264 1.69 -13.58 -8.55
N SER A 265 1.03 -14.75 -8.51
CA SER A 265 1.19 -15.78 -9.54
C SER A 265 0.73 -15.28 -10.91
N ASN A 266 -0.43 -14.60 -10.96
CA ASN A 266 -0.95 -14.01 -12.18
C ASN A 266 0.01 -12.98 -12.77
N TRP A 267 0.56 -12.05 -11.95
CA TRP A 267 1.53 -11.07 -12.46
C TRP A 267 2.81 -11.69 -13.00
N ILE A 268 3.35 -12.73 -12.31
CA ILE A 268 4.53 -13.44 -12.80
C ILE A 268 4.26 -14.03 -14.20
N ALA A 269 3.07 -14.59 -14.39
CA ALA A 269 2.65 -15.16 -15.68
C ALA A 269 2.39 -14.06 -16.72
N ASP A 270 1.63 -13.02 -16.39
CA ASP A 270 1.21 -11.95 -17.32
C ASP A 270 2.40 -11.10 -17.77
N TRP A 271 3.35 -10.84 -16.87
CA TRP A 271 4.57 -10.10 -17.21
C TRP A 271 5.60 -11.00 -17.90
N LYS A 272 5.37 -12.32 -17.97
CA LYS A 272 6.27 -13.31 -18.55
C LYS A 272 7.66 -13.24 -17.89
N ALA A 273 7.66 -13.30 -16.56
CA ALA A 273 8.91 -13.23 -15.79
C ALA A 273 9.65 -14.56 -15.86
N ASP A 274 10.75 -14.61 -16.61
CA ASP A 274 11.57 -15.81 -16.81
C ASP A 274 12.34 -16.23 -15.55
N THR A 275 12.56 -15.30 -14.62
CA THR A 275 13.38 -15.53 -13.43
C THR A 275 12.65 -15.18 -12.17
N VAL A 276 12.32 -16.19 -11.38
CA VAL A 276 11.73 -16.03 -10.03
C VAL A 276 12.71 -16.65 -9.02
N LEU A 277 13.16 -15.86 -8.06
CA LEU A 277 14.19 -16.24 -7.09
C LEU A 277 13.66 -16.19 -5.68
N ALA A 278 13.71 -17.29 -4.93
CA ALA A 278 13.43 -17.28 -3.50
C ALA A 278 14.61 -16.73 -2.71
N CYS A 279 14.34 -15.84 -1.76
CA CYS A 279 15.32 -15.47 -0.75
C CYS A 279 15.47 -16.61 0.27
N PRO A 280 16.63 -16.74 0.94
CA PRO A 280 16.79 -17.77 1.96
C PRO A 280 15.78 -17.63 3.07
N SER A 281 15.13 -18.76 3.44
CA SER A 281 14.23 -18.86 4.58
C SER A 281 14.99 -19.36 5.80
N PRO A 282 14.85 -18.72 6.99
CA PRO A 282 15.40 -19.25 8.23
C PRO A 282 14.67 -20.51 8.71
N GLY A 283 13.57 -20.94 8.07
CA GLY A 283 12.78 -22.13 8.42
C GLY A 283 12.00 -21.98 9.72
N LYS A 284 11.84 -20.77 10.23
CA LYS A 284 11.09 -20.52 11.46
C LYS A 284 9.59 -20.50 11.17
N LYS A 285 8.87 -21.47 11.74
CA LYS A 285 7.41 -21.44 11.66
C LYS A 285 6.86 -20.34 12.57
N PRO A 286 5.91 -19.51 12.08
CA PRO A 286 5.24 -18.53 12.92
C PRO A 286 4.46 -19.23 14.03
N LYS A 287 4.43 -18.64 15.22
CA LYS A 287 3.51 -19.08 16.28
C LYS A 287 2.16 -18.44 16.01
N ILE A 288 1.16 -19.27 15.78
CA ILE A 288 -0.21 -18.84 15.54
C ILE A 288 -1.00 -19.05 16.81
N HIS A 289 -1.54 -17.96 17.36
CA HIS A 289 -2.40 -17.97 18.53
C HIS A 289 -3.84 -17.71 18.09
N TYR A 290 -4.75 -18.59 18.47
CA TYR A 290 -6.17 -18.45 18.18
C TYR A 290 -6.90 -18.00 19.45
N PHE A 291 -7.64 -16.91 19.34
CA PHE A 291 -8.46 -16.39 20.42
C PHE A 291 -9.93 -16.53 20.05
N ALA A 292 -10.70 -17.13 20.95
CA ALA A 292 -12.16 -17.09 20.91
C ALA A 292 -12.65 -16.06 21.92
N GLY A 293 -13.25 -15.00 21.43
CA GLY A 293 -13.85 -13.94 22.26
C GLY A 293 -15.27 -13.65 21.82
N TYR A 294 -16.11 -13.25 22.77
CA TYR A 294 -17.51 -12.91 22.51
C TYR A 294 -17.66 -11.62 21.72
N ASP A 295 -16.69 -10.71 21.86
CA ASP A 295 -16.69 -9.40 21.21
C ASP A 295 -15.27 -8.94 20.89
N LEU A 296 -15.15 -7.83 20.18
CA LEU A 296 -13.87 -7.23 19.81
C LEU A 296 -13.04 -6.83 21.03
N HIS A 297 -13.70 -6.41 22.12
CA HIS A 297 -13.00 -5.98 23.34
C HIS A 297 -12.27 -7.14 24.01
N SER A 298 -12.92 -8.29 24.18
CA SER A 298 -12.29 -9.50 24.73
C SER A 298 -11.16 -10.03 23.86
N GLN A 299 -11.28 -9.90 22.51
CA GLN A 299 -10.20 -10.27 21.59
C GLN A 299 -8.99 -9.33 21.72
N LEU A 300 -9.22 -8.03 21.88
CA LEU A 300 -8.15 -7.04 22.06
C LEU A 300 -7.47 -7.21 23.42
N ASP A 301 -8.19 -7.55 24.49
CA ASP A 301 -7.59 -7.83 25.80
C ASP A 301 -6.71 -9.09 25.78
N ALA A 302 -7.13 -10.15 25.10
CA ALA A 302 -6.33 -11.34 24.90
C ALA A 302 -5.04 -11.01 24.10
N LEU A 303 -5.15 -10.27 23.01
CA LEU A 303 -3.99 -9.81 22.23
C LEU A 303 -3.04 -8.94 23.08
N ARG A 304 -3.59 -8.04 23.90
CA ARG A 304 -2.78 -7.22 24.83
C ARG A 304 -2.02 -8.09 25.82
N GLY A 305 -2.66 -9.12 26.37
CA GLY A 305 -2.03 -10.08 27.28
C GLY A 305 -0.83 -10.77 26.62
N ASP A 306 -0.98 -11.24 25.40
CA ASP A 306 0.10 -11.89 24.64
C ASP A 306 1.25 -10.94 24.33
N LEU A 307 0.95 -9.69 23.94
CA LEU A 307 1.98 -8.68 23.66
C LEU A 307 2.81 -8.35 24.91
N ILE A 308 2.18 -8.22 26.07
CA ILE A 308 2.87 -8.00 27.35
C ILE A 308 3.78 -9.18 27.70
N GLU A 309 3.30 -10.41 27.47
CA GLU A 309 4.10 -11.61 27.77
C GLU A 309 5.29 -11.75 26.80
N LEU A 310 5.12 -11.40 25.51
CA LEU A 310 6.22 -11.35 24.54
C LEU A 310 7.28 -10.31 24.95
N GLU A 311 6.85 -9.09 25.30
CA GLU A 311 7.77 -8.04 25.74
C GLU A 311 8.54 -8.45 27.01
N ARG A 312 7.88 -9.13 27.96
CA ARG A 312 8.52 -9.65 29.16
C ARG A 312 9.59 -10.71 28.83
N LYS A 313 9.30 -11.62 27.87
CA LYS A 313 10.26 -12.63 27.41
C LYS A 313 11.45 -12.00 26.70
N ASP A 314 11.23 -10.99 25.88
CA ASP A 314 12.30 -10.29 25.17
C ASP A 314 13.22 -9.52 26.13
N ARG A 315 12.65 -8.85 27.13
CA ARG A 315 13.43 -8.18 28.19
C ARG A 315 14.26 -9.18 29.00
N LEU A 316 13.69 -10.34 29.34
CA LEU A 316 14.41 -11.40 30.03
C LEU A 316 15.55 -11.96 29.20
N ALA A 317 15.31 -12.24 27.92
CA ALA A 317 16.32 -12.72 26.98
C ALA A 317 17.46 -11.72 26.80
N ALA A 318 17.15 -10.43 26.69
CA ALA A 318 18.14 -9.35 26.60
C ALA A 318 18.99 -9.25 27.88
N ALA A 319 18.38 -9.37 29.07
CA ALA A 319 19.07 -9.35 30.34
C ALA A 319 20.00 -10.56 30.51
N LEU A 320 19.58 -11.75 30.10
CA LEU A 320 20.42 -12.95 30.10
C LEU A 320 21.62 -12.83 29.16
N LYS A 321 21.40 -12.28 27.96
CA LYS A 321 22.47 -12.02 27.00
C LYS A 321 23.49 -11.01 27.52
N ALA A 322 23.04 -9.94 28.16
CA ALA A 322 23.92 -8.96 28.79
C ALA A 322 24.78 -9.58 29.89
N ARG A 323 24.19 -10.46 30.73
CA ARG A 323 24.93 -11.16 31.78
C ARG A 323 26.00 -12.11 31.22
N SER A 324 25.69 -12.87 30.17
CA SER A 324 26.67 -13.76 29.51
C SER A 324 27.84 -12.99 28.91
N THR A 325 27.60 -11.84 28.31
CA THR A 325 28.64 -10.96 27.76
C THR A 325 29.54 -10.39 28.86
N THR A 326 28.94 -10.00 30.00
CA THR A 326 29.72 -9.50 31.13
C THR A 326 30.60 -10.60 31.76
N GLN A 327 30.11 -11.85 31.86
CA GLN A 327 30.90 -12.98 32.31
C GLN A 327 32.07 -13.32 31.38
N GLN A 328 31.87 -13.24 30.04
CA GLN A 328 32.95 -13.45 29.08
C GLN A 328 34.04 -12.38 29.18
N LEU A 329 33.67 -11.12 29.44
CA LEU A 329 34.63 -10.03 29.67
C LEU A 329 35.43 -10.19 30.96
N SER A 330 34.84 -10.78 32.00
CA SER A 330 35.54 -11.03 33.27
C SER A 330 36.47 -12.24 33.24
N LEU A 331 36.40 -13.08 32.18
CA LEU A 331 37.27 -14.24 32.01
C LEU A 331 38.48 -13.97 31.09
N LEU A 332 38.61 -12.75 30.54
CA LEU A 332 39.81 -12.35 29.83
C LEU A 332 40.95 -12.13 30.86
N PRO A 333 42.10 -12.79 30.71
CA PRO A 333 43.23 -12.59 31.64
C PRO A 333 43.69 -11.14 31.53
N SER A 334 43.75 -10.47 32.69
CA SER A 334 44.36 -9.15 32.78
C SER A 334 45.81 -9.27 32.34
N SER A 335 46.18 -8.74 31.19
CA SER A 335 47.57 -8.61 30.81
C SER A 335 48.19 -7.52 31.72
N GLU A 336 48.76 -7.95 32.82
CA GLU A 336 49.71 -7.14 33.57
C GLU A 336 50.95 -6.91 32.67
N ASN A 337 51.04 -5.73 32.10
CA ASN A 337 52.31 -5.16 31.71
C ASN A 337 52.37 -3.75 32.23
N GLY A 338 53.11 -3.66 33.34
CA GLY A 338 53.48 -2.41 33.94
C GLY A 338 54.36 -1.57 33.06
N THR A 339 54.07 -0.30 33.03
CA THR A 339 55.10 0.75 32.97
C THR A 339 54.53 1.95 33.76
N ALA A 340 55.20 2.21 34.84
CA ALA A 340 55.04 3.40 35.65
C ALA A 340 55.43 4.63 34.83
N SER A 341 54.56 5.66 34.80
CA SER A 341 54.96 7.02 34.52
C SER A 341 54.05 7.99 35.28
N THR A 342 54.64 8.54 36.27
CA THR A 342 54.46 9.84 36.94
C THR A 342 53.23 10.69 36.62
N LEU A 343 52.55 11.02 37.70
CA LEU A 343 51.55 12.10 37.86
C LEU A 343 52.13 13.50 37.57
N PRO A 344 51.27 14.48 37.27
CA PRO A 344 51.15 15.56 38.26
C PRO A 344 49.70 15.79 38.71
N GLU A 345 49.61 16.02 40.01
CA GLU A 345 48.46 16.57 40.74
C GLU A 345 48.11 17.95 40.22
N THR A 346 46.82 18.21 39.98
CA THR A 346 46.24 19.53 40.15
C THR A 346 44.86 19.39 40.76
N SER A 347 44.79 19.92 41.96
CA SER A 347 43.62 20.18 42.77
C SER A 347 42.71 21.20 42.12
N ALA A 348 41.41 20.94 42.13
CA ALA A 348 40.38 21.96 42.30
C ALA A 348 39.02 21.33 42.63
N SER A 349 38.61 21.59 43.80
CA SER A 349 37.30 21.64 44.42
C SER A 349 36.14 22.10 43.55
N GLY A 350 34.98 21.57 43.83
CA GLY A 350 33.76 22.29 43.48
C GLY A 350 32.51 21.41 43.37
N ASN A 351 31.80 21.28 44.44
CA ASN A 351 30.35 21.27 44.65
C ASN A 351 29.41 20.45 43.74
N ALA A 352 28.75 19.51 44.37
CA ALA A 352 27.34 19.58 44.82
C ALA A 352 26.25 19.32 43.78
N ASP A 353 25.51 18.26 44.10
CA ASP A 353 24.05 18.11 43.97
C ASP A 353 23.37 18.48 42.62
N ASN A 354 22.91 17.46 41.93
CA ASN A 354 21.55 17.51 41.43
C ASN A 354 20.96 16.11 41.26
N LYS A 355 20.15 15.75 42.24
CA LYS A 355 19.14 14.68 42.10
C LYS A 355 17.94 15.31 41.40
N ASP A 356 17.66 14.91 40.20
CA ASP A 356 16.34 15.13 39.62
C ASP A 356 15.68 13.80 39.27
N SER A 357 14.77 13.45 40.17
CA SER A 357 13.76 12.44 40.03
C SER A 357 12.71 12.94 38.99
N ILE A 358 12.55 12.24 37.88
CA ILE A 358 11.42 12.47 36.99
C ILE A 358 10.28 11.55 37.43
N THR A 359 9.40 12.11 38.25
CA THR A 359 8.09 11.57 38.60
C THR A 359 7.13 11.78 37.43
N SER A 360 6.54 10.70 36.96
CA SER A 360 5.41 10.67 36.06
C SER A 360 4.20 11.44 36.61
N LYS A 361 3.79 12.51 35.93
CA LYS A 361 2.49 13.15 36.15
C LYS A 361 1.43 12.53 35.22
N VAL A 362 0.58 11.70 35.78
CA VAL A 362 -0.72 11.34 35.26
C VAL A 362 -1.67 12.53 35.45
N LEU A 363 -2.10 13.14 34.38
CA LEU A 363 -3.15 14.17 34.39
C LEU A 363 -4.52 13.50 34.23
N GLY A 364 -5.22 13.33 35.35
CA GLY A 364 -6.64 13.10 35.40
C GLY A 364 -7.39 14.43 35.26
N GLY A 365 -8.08 14.62 34.16
CA GLY A 365 -9.00 15.73 33.92
C GLY A 365 -10.46 15.28 34.13
N ARG A 366 -11.03 15.54 35.28
CA ARG A 366 -12.48 15.51 35.50
C ARG A 366 -13.08 16.84 35.02
N GLY A 367 -13.81 16.81 33.91
CA GLY A 367 -14.71 17.88 33.50
C GLY A 367 -16.13 17.63 33.99
N LYS A 368 -16.60 18.42 34.91
CA LYS A 368 -18.04 18.56 35.29
C LYS A 368 -18.69 19.47 34.23
N GLY A 369 -19.67 18.99 33.52
CA GLY A 369 -20.46 19.78 32.60
C GLY A 369 -21.93 19.86 33.01
N ALA A 370 -22.52 20.96 32.77
CA ALA A 370 -23.83 21.44 33.19
C ALA A 370 -24.97 20.76 32.45
N ARG A 371 -26.09 20.62 33.19
CA ARG A 371 -27.41 20.26 32.69
C ARG A 371 -28.02 21.43 31.90
N GLY A 372 -28.45 21.17 30.66
CA GLY A 372 -29.39 21.99 29.93
C GLY A 372 -30.68 21.19 29.67
N LYS A 373 -31.80 21.64 30.25
CA LYS A 373 -33.17 21.20 29.93
C LYS A 373 -33.57 21.85 28.59
N GLY A 374 -34.15 21.09 27.68
CA GLY A 374 -34.79 21.58 26.46
C GLY A 374 -35.86 20.57 26.02
N GLU A 375 -37.05 21.08 25.93
CA GLU A 375 -38.35 20.44 25.73
C GLU A 375 -38.48 19.70 24.40
N GLY A 376 -39.40 18.73 24.39
CA GLY A 376 -39.67 17.79 23.34
C GLY A 376 -40.46 18.32 22.15
N SER A 377 -40.34 17.58 21.07
CA SER A 377 -41.32 17.47 19.98
C SER A 377 -41.24 16.07 19.36
N PRO A 378 -42.38 15.52 18.90
CA PRO A 378 -42.53 14.09 18.70
C PRO A 378 -42.01 13.61 17.36
N SER A 379 -41.43 12.40 17.38
CA SER A 379 -41.02 11.63 16.20
C SER A 379 -42.21 11.07 15.44
N PRO A 380 -42.21 10.98 14.12
CA PRO A 380 -43.03 10.08 13.36
C PRO A 380 -42.46 8.66 13.34
N GLU A 381 -43.39 7.72 13.44
CA GLU A 381 -43.22 6.29 13.56
C GLU A 381 -42.32 5.69 12.45
N GLY A 382 -41.39 4.85 12.89
CA GLY A 382 -40.44 4.15 12.04
C GLY A 382 -41.05 2.93 11.36
N VAL A 383 -40.68 2.79 10.09
CA VAL A 383 -40.77 1.53 9.36
C VAL A 383 -39.46 0.78 9.62
N PRO A 384 -39.46 -0.49 10.05
CA PRO A 384 -38.26 -1.24 10.31
C PRO A 384 -37.62 -1.69 8.99
N LEU A 385 -36.36 -1.29 8.79
CA LEU A 385 -35.50 -1.83 7.74
C LEU A 385 -35.09 -3.27 8.08
N PRO A 386 -35.08 -4.20 7.12
CA PRO A 386 -34.62 -5.56 7.35
C PRO A 386 -33.10 -5.58 7.58
N SER A 387 -32.69 -6.23 8.65
CA SER A 387 -31.29 -6.48 9.00
C SER A 387 -30.63 -7.37 7.94
N PRO A 388 -29.42 -7.10 7.49
CA PRO A 388 -28.67 -8.04 6.66
C PRO A 388 -28.17 -9.19 7.55
N THR A 389 -28.75 -10.35 7.37
CA THR A 389 -28.26 -11.61 7.93
C THR A 389 -26.99 -12.02 7.18
N TYR A 390 -25.82 -11.72 7.73
CA TYR A 390 -24.59 -12.37 7.32
C TYR A 390 -24.59 -13.81 7.85
N GLN A 391 -24.90 -14.75 7.00
CA GLN A 391 -24.60 -16.16 7.26
C GLN A 391 -23.11 -16.39 6.99
N ASN A 392 -22.32 -16.47 8.06
CA ASN A 392 -20.98 -17.03 8.03
C ASN A 392 -21.07 -18.52 7.74
N ALA A 393 -20.85 -18.91 6.50
CA ALA A 393 -20.63 -20.30 6.14
C ALA A 393 -19.23 -20.71 6.61
N ILE A 394 -19.17 -21.37 7.76
CA ILE A 394 -18.00 -22.11 8.21
C ILE A 394 -17.91 -23.35 7.32
N CYS A 395 -16.92 -23.39 6.46
CA CYS A 395 -16.60 -24.56 5.64
C CYS A 395 -15.90 -25.60 6.53
N THR A 396 -16.69 -26.55 7.08
CA THR A 396 -16.15 -27.76 7.68
C THR A 396 -15.78 -28.75 6.58
N THR A 397 -14.59 -29.31 6.70
CA THR A 397 -13.97 -30.33 5.89
C THR A 397 -14.95 -31.39 5.37
N GLY A 398 -15.22 -31.37 4.08
CA GLY A 398 -15.93 -32.43 3.37
C GLY A 398 -15.36 -32.60 1.97
N ARG A 399 -14.82 -33.79 1.70
CA ARG A 399 -14.27 -34.20 0.40
C ARG A 399 -15.24 -33.93 -0.73
N CYS A 400 -14.82 -33.17 -1.72
CA CYS A 400 -15.50 -33.10 -3.02
C CYS A 400 -15.16 -34.36 -3.84
N PRO A 401 -16.12 -35.06 -4.38
CA PRO A 401 -15.88 -36.09 -5.38
C PRO A 401 -15.76 -35.46 -6.76
N CYS A 402 -14.64 -35.69 -7.44
CA CYS A 402 -14.48 -35.38 -8.85
C CYS A 402 -15.45 -36.21 -9.71
N PRO A 403 -16.12 -35.67 -10.72
CA PRO A 403 -16.71 -36.46 -11.78
C PRO A 403 -15.63 -36.86 -12.78
N ARG A 404 -15.43 -38.20 -12.94
CA ARG A 404 -14.69 -38.77 -14.08
C ARG A 404 -15.52 -38.57 -15.35
N GLY A 405 -14.81 -38.16 -16.40
CA GLY A 405 -15.36 -37.93 -17.69
C GLY A 405 -15.78 -39.14 -18.48
N SER A 406 -16.46 -38.93 -19.52
CA SER A 406 -16.47 -39.66 -20.77
C SER A 406 -16.40 -38.68 -21.92
#